data_df9d0801669c9a97917c6f7ff19c3587
#
_entry.id   df9d0801669c9a97917c6f7ff19c3587
#
_cell.length_a   1.000
_cell.length_b   1.000
_cell.length_c   1.000
_cell.angle_alpha   90.00
_cell.angle_beta   90.00
_cell.angle_gamma   90.00
#
_symmetry.space_group_name_H-M   'P 1'
#
loop_
_entity.id
_entity.type
_entity.pdbx_description
1 polymer ?
#
loop_
_entity_poly.entity_id
_entity_poly.type
_entity_poly.pdbx_seq_one_letter_code
_entity_poly.pdbx_strand_id
1 'polypeptide(L)'
;IIYNSIIPFPGFLAINLFGVLFVRKGGVVSEVVLNHEKIHTAQMKELGYIGFYLIYLVEWLVRLLMPGNAYRNIYFEREAYTNEHNLEYLSSRKHYAMWRTIR
;
A
#
# COMPACT_ATOMS: atom_id res chain seq x y z
N ILE A 1 0.32 -1.13 -14.90
CA ILE A 1 -1.12 -1.22 -14.57
C ILE A 1 -1.77 -2.23 -15.48
N ILE A 2 -2.50 -3.16 -14.90
CA ILE A 2 -3.26 -4.17 -15.65
C ILE A 2 -4.74 -4.02 -15.32
N TYR A 3 -5.56 -3.77 -16.36
CA TYR A 3 -7.01 -3.68 -16.22
C TYR A 3 -7.63 -5.05 -16.50
N ASN A 4 -8.53 -5.50 -15.63
CA ASN A 4 -9.19 -6.80 -15.80
C ASN A 4 -10.48 -6.87 -14.98
N SER A 5 -11.28 -7.93 -15.21
CA SER A 5 -12.57 -8.12 -14.54
C SER A 5 -12.52 -9.16 -13.41
N ILE A 6 -11.35 -9.74 -13.13
CA ILE A 6 -11.19 -10.82 -12.15
C ILE A 6 -10.53 -10.32 -10.88
N ILE A 7 -9.45 -9.57 -10.99
CA ILE A 7 -8.67 -9.03 -9.87
C ILE A 7 -8.71 -7.50 -9.94
N PRO A 8 -8.99 -6.79 -8.86
CA PRO A 8 -9.35 -7.27 -7.52
C PRO A 8 -10.79 -7.77 -7.42
N PHE A 9 -11.11 -8.35 -6.28
CA PHE A 9 -12.47 -8.83 -6.00
C PHE A 9 -13.49 -7.68 -6.06
N PRO A 10 -14.79 -7.97 -6.28
CA PRO A 10 -15.83 -6.94 -6.27
C PRO A 10 -15.77 -6.08 -5.00
N GLY A 11 -15.91 -4.79 -5.18
CA GLY A 11 -15.81 -3.82 -4.09
C GLY A 11 -14.45 -3.13 -3.96
N PHE A 12 -13.44 -3.61 -4.68
CA PHE A 12 -12.11 -2.99 -4.69
C PHE A 12 -11.82 -2.38 -6.06
N LEU A 13 -11.25 -1.19 -6.08
CA LEU A 13 -10.84 -0.53 -7.32
C LEU A 13 -9.55 -1.15 -7.88
N ALA A 14 -8.58 -1.37 -7.02
CA ALA A 14 -7.25 -1.80 -7.43
C ALA A 14 -6.55 -2.59 -6.34
N ILE A 15 -5.59 -3.40 -6.74
CA ILE A 15 -4.70 -4.12 -5.82
C ILE A 15 -3.29 -4.16 -6.40
N ASN A 16 -2.30 -3.96 -5.54
CA ASN A 16 -0.89 -4.02 -5.91
C ASN A 16 -0.32 -5.38 -5.52
N LEU A 17 0.07 -6.16 -6.52
CA LEU A 17 0.69 -7.48 -6.32
C LEU A 17 2.11 -7.43 -6.89
N PHE A 18 3.11 -7.52 -6.01
CA PHE A 18 4.53 -7.55 -6.38
C PHE A 18 4.95 -6.36 -7.27
N GLY A 19 4.38 -5.19 -7.03
CA GLY A 19 4.68 -3.98 -7.79
C GLY A 19 3.84 -3.82 -9.05
N VAL A 20 2.98 -4.78 -9.37
CA VAL A 20 2.06 -4.69 -10.51
C VAL A 20 0.68 -4.29 -10.01
N LEU A 21 0.15 -3.19 -10.51
CA LEU A 21 -1.16 -2.69 -10.13
C LEU A 21 -2.24 -3.30 -11.01
N PHE A 22 -3.10 -4.11 -10.41
CA PHE A 22 -4.28 -4.67 -11.06
C PHE A 22 -5.48 -3.77 -10.76
N VAL A 23 -6.12 -3.26 -11.81
CA VAL A 23 -7.23 -2.33 -11.69
C VAL A 23 -8.50 -2.98 -12.24
N ARG A 24 -9.62 -2.77 -11.55
CA ARG A 24 -10.91 -3.25 -12.01
C ARG A 24 -11.22 -2.64 -13.39
N LYS A 25 -11.68 -3.48 -14.32
CA LYS A 25 -12.06 -3.04 -15.67
C LYS A 25 -13.12 -1.93 -15.56
N GLY A 26 -12.87 -0.81 -16.24
CA GLY A 26 -13.72 0.38 -16.17
C GLY A 26 -13.42 1.30 -14.99
N GLY A 27 -12.51 0.89 -14.09
CA GLY A 27 -12.10 1.73 -12.96
C GLY A 27 -11.18 2.86 -13.40
N VAL A 28 -11.25 3.99 -12.70
CA VAL A 28 -10.38 5.13 -12.92
C VAL A 28 -9.45 5.28 -11.72
N VAL A 29 -8.14 5.28 -11.98
CA VAL A 29 -7.13 5.43 -10.94
C VAL A 29 -6.65 6.88 -10.92
N SER A 30 -6.88 7.59 -9.81
CA SER A 30 -6.40 8.95 -9.63
C SER A 30 -4.89 8.95 -9.39
N GLU A 31 -4.27 10.14 -9.55
CA GLU A 31 -2.85 10.31 -9.23
C GLU A 31 -2.56 10.01 -7.76
N VAL A 32 -3.49 10.34 -6.87
CA VAL A 32 -3.37 10.07 -5.44
C VAL A 32 -3.33 8.56 -5.19
N VAL A 33 -4.25 7.80 -5.78
CA VAL A 33 -4.29 6.34 -5.65
C VAL A 33 -3.02 5.73 -6.25
N LEU A 34 -2.60 6.20 -7.41
CA LEU A 34 -1.39 5.71 -8.05
C LEU A 34 -0.15 5.98 -7.17
N ASN A 35 -0.05 7.16 -6.59
CA ASN A 35 1.03 7.52 -5.68
C ASN A 35 1.04 6.64 -4.43
N HIS A 36 -0.14 6.39 -3.85
CA HIS A 36 -0.31 5.47 -2.73
C HIS A 36 0.27 4.09 -3.05
N GLU A 37 -0.07 3.55 -4.22
CA GLU A 37 0.41 2.23 -4.64
C GLU A 37 1.91 2.22 -4.95
N LYS A 38 2.44 3.32 -5.47
CA LYS A 38 3.88 3.46 -5.69
C LYS A 38 4.66 3.48 -4.37
N ILE A 39 4.08 4.05 -3.31
CA ILE A 39 4.68 4.02 -1.98
C ILE A 39 4.77 2.56 -1.50
N HIS A 40 3.69 1.77 -1.67
CA HIS A 40 3.72 0.36 -1.34
C HIS A 40 4.78 -0.40 -2.15
N THR A 41 4.94 -0.08 -3.44
CA THR A 41 5.97 -0.70 -4.27
C THR A 41 7.36 -0.42 -3.72
N ALA A 42 7.62 0.80 -3.25
CA ALA A 42 8.89 1.14 -2.62
C ALA A 42 9.13 0.32 -1.34
N GLN A 43 8.08 0.16 -0.52
CA GLN A 43 8.13 -0.68 0.67
C GLN A 43 8.42 -2.14 0.31
N MET A 44 7.77 -2.66 -0.73
CA MET A 44 7.96 -4.03 -1.21
C MET A 44 9.41 -4.26 -1.63
N LYS A 45 9.99 -3.33 -2.37
CA LYS A 45 11.38 -3.45 -2.83
C LYS A 45 12.37 -3.48 -1.68
N GLU A 46 12.12 -2.67 -0.63
CA GLU A 46 12.97 -2.65 0.55
C GLU A 46 12.97 -3.98 1.31
N LEU A 47 11.84 -4.67 1.30
CA LEU A 47 11.63 -5.90 2.08
C LEU A 47 11.67 -7.16 1.23
N GLY A 48 12.08 -7.05 -0.04
CA GLY A 48 12.21 -8.19 -0.95
C GLY A 48 10.87 -8.81 -1.33
N TYR A 49 9.82 -8.02 -1.42
CA TYR A 49 8.44 -8.41 -1.77
C TYR A 49 7.83 -9.42 -0.80
N ILE A 50 8.38 -10.63 -0.69
CA ILE A 50 7.85 -11.66 0.23
C ILE A 50 7.88 -11.16 1.67
N GLY A 51 8.97 -10.52 2.08
CA GLY A 51 9.09 -9.92 3.40
C GLY A 51 7.99 -8.90 3.69
N PHE A 52 7.66 -8.08 2.70
CA PHE A 52 6.56 -7.12 2.81
C PHE A 52 5.24 -7.83 3.15
N TYR A 53 4.87 -8.86 2.38
CA TYR A 53 3.61 -9.57 2.58
C TYR A 53 3.57 -10.30 3.91
N LEU A 54 4.67 -10.93 4.33
CA LEU A 54 4.73 -11.61 5.62
C LEU A 54 4.55 -10.63 6.79
N ILE A 55 5.25 -9.51 6.77
CA ILE A 55 5.15 -8.50 7.81
C ILE A 55 3.77 -7.86 7.80
N TYR A 56 3.23 -7.56 6.61
CA TYR A 56 1.90 -7.00 6.46
C TYR A 56 0.85 -7.91 7.10
N LEU A 57 0.90 -9.21 6.79
CA LEU A 57 -0.05 -10.17 7.34
C LEU A 57 0.04 -10.24 8.87
N VAL A 58 1.25 -10.35 9.41
CA VAL A 58 1.46 -10.43 10.86
C VAL A 58 0.96 -9.17 11.54
N GLU A 59 1.30 -8.01 11.02
CA GLU A 59 0.86 -6.74 11.59
C GLU A 59 -0.67 -6.58 11.50
N TRP A 60 -1.28 -6.99 10.39
CA TRP A 60 -2.73 -6.96 10.25
C TRP A 60 -3.42 -7.81 11.31
N LEU A 61 -2.93 -9.03 11.54
CA LEU A 61 -3.49 -9.92 12.56
C LEU A 61 -3.35 -9.32 13.96
N VAL A 62 -2.21 -8.72 14.28
CA VAL A 62 -2.00 -8.03 15.56
C VAL A 62 -2.96 -6.85 15.69
N ARG A 63 -3.10 -6.04 14.65
CA ARG A 63 -3.97 -4.86 14.69
C ARG A 63 -5.45 -5.20 14.81
N LEU A 64 -5.88 -6.39 14.37
CA LEU A 64 -7.26 -6.86 14.60
C LEU A 64 -7.58 -6.99 16.08
N LEU A 65 -6.57 -7.24 16.92
CA LEU A 65 -6.73 -7.37 18.39
C LEU A 65 -6.63 -6.02 19.11
N MET A 66 -6.39 -4.94 18.37
CA MET A 66 -6.22 -3.59 18.92
C MET A 66 -7.38 -2.69 18.49
N PRO A 67 -7.67 -1.60 19.26
CA PRO A 67 -8.72 -0.67 18.86
C PRO A 67 -8.36 0.08 17.57
N GLY A 68 -9.38 0.50 16.84
CA GLY A 68 -9.24 1.27 15.62
C GLY A 68 -9.34 0.42 14.37
N ASN A 69 -9.09 1.02 13.23
CA ASN A 69 -9.13 0.34 11.93
C ASN A 69 -7.83 -0.44 11.73
N ALA A 70 -7.92 -1.77 11.78
CA ALA A 70 -6.75 -2.65 11.66
C ALA A 70 -5.94 -2.36 10.39
N TYR A 71 -6.62 -2.26 9.25
CA TYR A 71 -6.00 -2.03 7.94
C TYR A 71 -5.23 -0.70 7.92
N ARG A 72 -5.87 0.41 8.29
CA ARG A 72 -5.25 1.74 8.23
C ARG A 72 -4.15 1.93 9.28
N ASN A 73 -4.15 1.15 10.34
CA ASN A 73 -3.14 1.25 11.40
C ASN A 73 -1.86 0.46 11.10
N ILE A 74 -1.84 -0.38 10.08
CA ILE A 74 -0.62 -1.05 9.62
C ILE A 74 0.39 0.03 9.21
N TYR A 75 1.65 -0.09 9.62
CA TYR A 75 2.67 0.94 9.34
C TYR A 75 2.83 1.20 7.85
N PHE A 76 2.76 0.17 7.01
CA PHE A 76 2.81 0.35 5.56
C PHE A 76 1.69 1.24 5.05
N GLU A 77 0.47 1.03 5.55
CA GLU A 77 -0.69 1.83 5.16
C GLU A 77 -0.61 3.24 5.76
N ARG A 78 -0.11 3.37 6.99
CA ARG A 78 0.04 4.69 7.62
C ARG A 78 0.98 5.58 6.82
N GLU A 79 2.09 5.05 6.35
CA GLU A 79 3.00 5.82 5.48
C GLU A 79 2.29 6.21 4.18
N ALA A 80 1.62 5.26 3.53
CA ALA A 80 0.98 5.51 2.25
C ALA A 80 -0.16 6.53 2.37
N TYR A 81 -1.07 6.38 3.35
CA TYR A 81 -2.16 7.33 3.54
C TYR A 81 -1.69 8.72 3.95
N THR A 82 -0.63 8.81 4.75
CA THR A 82 -0.09 10.10 5.17
C THR A 82 0.52 10.88 4.00
N ASN A 83 1.09 10.19 3.02
CA ASN A 83 1.89 10.81 1.97
C ASN A 83 1.28 10.71 0.57
N GLU A 84 0.12 10.07 0.41
CA GLU A 84 -0.47 9.82 -0.92
C GLU A 84 -0.80 11.08 -1.70
N HIS A 85 -1.09 12.18 -1.02
CA HIS A 85 -1.40 13.47 -1.67
C HIS A 85 -0.14 14.25 -2.07
N ASN A 86 1.03 13.86 -1.58
CA ASN A 86 2.28 14.49 -1.97
C ASN A 86 2.91 13.70 -3.13
N LEU A 87 2.66 14.15 -4.35
CA LEU A 87 3.12 13.44 -5.55
C LEU A 87 4.65 13.43 -5.69
N GLU A 88 5.34 14.30 -4.95
CA GLU A 88 6.81 14.37 -4.93
C GLU A 88 7.44 13.53 -3.80
N TYR A 89 6.61 12.87 -2.99
CA TYR A 89 7.08 12.18 -1.79
C TYR A 89 8.18 11.16 -2.07
N LEU A 90 8.01 10.32 -3.11
CA LEU A 90 8.96 9.26 -3.41
C LEU A 90 10.36 9.77 -3.77
N SER A 91 10.47 10.98 -4.30
CA SER A 91 11.78 11.55 -4.65
C SER A 91 12.61 11.91 -3.42
N SER A 92 11.97 12.09 -2.26
CA SER A 92 12.64 12.42 -0.99
C SER A 92 12.45 11.37 0.09
N ARG A 93 11.74 10.28 -0.21
CA ARG A 93 11.45 9.22 0.75
C ARG A 93 12.73 8.54 1.24
N LYS A 94 12.84 8.36 2.55
CA LYS A 94 13.97 7.65 3.18
C LYS A 94 13.67 6.16 3.24
N HIS A 95 14.72 5.34 3.25
CA HIS A 95 14.57 3.89 3.42
C HIS A 95 13.83 3.57 4.72
N TYR A 96 12.93 2.60 4.67
CA TYR A 96 12.13 2.13 5.81
C TYR A 96 11.33 3.27 6.46
N ALA A 97 10.85 4.21 5.65
CA ALA A 97 10.11 5.38 6.14
C ALA A 97 8.83 4.98 6.89
N MET A 98 8.21 3.83 6.53
CA MET A 98 7.04 3.32 7.22
C MET A 98 7.27 3.13 8.72
N TRP A 99 8.50 2.84 9.14
CA TRP A 99 8.84 2.69 10.55
C TRP A 99 9.42 3.98 11.17
N ARG A 100 9.79 4.95 10.36
CA ARG A 100 10.28 6.24 10.84
C ARG A 100 9.16 7.21 11.22
N THR A 101 7.95 6.95 10.75
CA THR A 101 6.78 7.79 11.02
C THR A 101 6.01 7.39 12.27
N ILE A 102 6.56 6.51 13.08
CA ILE A 102 5.96 5.96 14.32
C ILE A 102 6.00 6.96 15.48
N ARG A 103 6.14 8.17 15.28
CA ARG A 103 6.26 9.11 16.40
C ARG A 103 4.96 9.81 16.72
#